data_de2e77c9def276a0b78781fba2bf557e
#
_entry.id   de2e77c9def276a0b78781fba2bf557e
#
_cell.length_a   1.000
_cell.length_b   1.000
_cell.length_c   1.000
_cell.angle_alpha   90.00
_cell.angle_beta   90.00
_cell.angle_gamma   90.00
#
_symmetry.space_group_name_H-M   'P 1'
#
loop_
_entity.id
_entity.type
_entity.pdbx_description
1 polymer ?
#
loop_
_entity_poly.entity_id
_entity_poly.type
_entity_poly.pdbx_seq_one_letter_code
_entity_poly.pdbx_strand_id
1 'polypeptide(L)'
;MIGSIAWRNVWRSKSRSLIMIVAIAIGLFAGVFTMAFMQGAVDARIESATMSELAHLQIHAPRFLENNNIEYYISDSKEMLNKIEGVDKVVAASRRLIAEPFVMAAHGTGGGKILGVDLEDEKRVTDIWKHLVDGTYLEKSSRMPPVVIGQKMAKKLQLKIGSKINVQMVDIQGDLSSKGYRVSGIYKTTNTGFDETHLFVTYEDLRAQLGMDEGTAHEIAVLLENGNEAPVVKPEIQKIAGDNDVQTWKEISPEMSLLTDSMDQYMYIFILIILLALCFGIINTMLMAVLERIKEIGMLMAVGMNKRKVFMMIILESIMLTFSGGLLGIILGTAVTKYFETTPIDVSMFSEGLEKFGFGSQIYTSLQPDTLVTIGLLVIITGILSAIYPARKALKLNPAEATRSE
;
A
#
# COMPACT_ATOMS: atom_id res chain seq x y z
N MET A 1 -0.05 6.88 -46.97
CA MET A 1 -0.68 8.08 -47.54
C MET A 1 -1.65 8.74 -46.52
N ILE A 2 -2.68 8.05 -45.99
CA ILE A 2 -3.63 8.66 -45.03
C ILE A 2 -2.93 9.10 -43.72
N GLY A 3 -2.03 8.32 -43.16
CA GLY A 3 -1.29 8.69 -41.94
C GLY A 3 -0.38 9.91 -42.10
N SER A 4 0.26 10.07 -43.27
CA SER A 4 1.07 11.26 -43.57
C SER A 4 0.21 12.53 -43.65
N ILE A 5 -1.01 12.41 -44.18
CA ILE A 5 -1.97 13.52 -44.26
C ILE A 5 -2.46 13.85 -42.83
N ALA A 6 -2.81 12.85 -42.00
CA ALA A 6 -3.25 13.03 -40.62
C ALA A 6 -2.16 13.74 -39.77
N TRP A 7 -0.89 13.31 -39.91
CA TRP A 7 0.24 13.95 -39.22
C TRP A 7 0.42 15.43 -39.61
N ARG A 8 0.35 15.74 -40.90
CA ARG A 8 0.43 17.14 -41.36
C ARG A 8 -0.75 17.96 -40.89
N ASN A 9 -1.92 17.39 -40.79
CA ASN A 9 -3.11 18.06 -40.25
C ASN A 9 -2.97 18.41 -38.78
N VAL A 10 -2.41 17.51 -37.98
CA VAL A 10 -2.11 17.79 -36.53
C VAL A 10 -1.26 19.05 -36.38
N TRP A 11 -0.23 19.19 -37.20
CA TRP A 11 0.70 20.34 -37.10
C TRP A 11 0.27 21.59 -37.87
N ARG A 12 -0.84 21.56 -38.55
CA ARG A 12 -1.35 22.73 -39.33
C ARG A 12 -1.88 23.84 -38.37
N SER A 13 -2.56 23.45 -37.29
CA SER A 13 -3.01 24.39 -36.23
C SER A 13 -2.22 24.14 -34.94
N LYS A 14 -0.96 24.61 -34.93
CA LYS A 14 0.02 24.33 -33.87
C LYS A 14 -0.48 24.65 -32.47
N SER A 15 -1.13 25.81 -32.26
CA SER A 15 -1.61 26.21 -30.92
C SER A 15 -2.66 25.25 -30.37
N ARG A 16 -3.64 24.83 -31.19
CA ARG A 16 -4.69 23.91 -30.76
C ARG A 16 -4.13 22.51 -30.45
N SER A 17 -3.32 21.98 -31.35
CA SER A 17 -2.70 20.68 -31.15
C SER A 17 -1.78 20.67 -29.92
N LEU A 18 -1.04 21.75 -29.70
CA LEU A 18 -0.20 21.91 -28.51
C LEU A 18 -1.04 21.95 -27.22
N ILE A 19 -2.10 22.75 -27.19
CA ILE A 19 -3.01 22.83 -26.04
C ILE A 19 -3.59 21.44 -25.72
N MET A 20 -3.99 20.69 -26.73
CA MET A 20 -4.55 19.35 -26.55
C MET A 20 -3.49 18.36 -26.06
N ILE A 21 -2.29 18.35 -26.66
CA ILE A 21 -1.16 17.52 -26.22
C ILE A 21 -0.81 17.83 -24.77
N VAL A 22 -0.72 19.10 -24.39
CA VAL A 22 -0.41 19.53 -23.03
C VAL A 22 -1.54 19.13 -22.06
N ALA A 23 -2.79 19.31 -22.43
CA ALA A 23 -3.92 18.91 -21.59
C ALA A 23 -3.94 17.40 -21.33
N ILE A 24 -3.70 16.58 -22.37
CA ILE A 24 -3.59 15.13 -22.23
C ILE A 24 -2.38 14.78 -21.38
N ALA A 25 -1.23 15.42 -21.61
CA ALA A 25 0.00 15.17 -20.86
C ALA A 25 -0.17 15.51 -19.37
N ILE A 26 -0.77 16.64 -19.02
CA ILE A 26 -1.04 17.03 -17.62
C ILE A 26 -2.03 16.04 -16.97
N GLY A 27 -3.10 15.67 -17.66
CA GLY A 27 -4.09 14.74 -17.12
C GLY A 27 -3.48 13.36 -16.83
N LEU A 28 -2.64 12.85 -17.72
CA LEU A 28 -1.95 11.57 -17.52
C LEU A 28 -0.81 11.66 -16.51
N PHE A 29 -0.05 12.75 -16.52
CA PHE A 29 0.93 13.02 -15.47
C PHE A 29 0.28 12.96 -14.08
N ALA A 30 -0.82 13.70 -13.89
CA ALA A 30 -1.55 13.70 -12.63
C ALA A 30 -2.09 12.31 -12.27
N GLY A 31 -2.60 11.56 -13.28
CA GLY A 31 -3.07 10.19 -13.09
C GLY A 31 -1.98 9.24 -12.63
N VAL A 32 -0.86 9.19 -13.36
CA VAL A 32 0.30 8.34 -13.03
C VAL A 32 0.84 8.69 -11.65
N PHE A 33 1.01 9.98 -11.36
CA PHE A 33 1.52 10.44 -10.08
C PHE A 33 0.59 10.07 -8.91
N THR A 34 -0.71 10.33 -9.04
CA THR A 34 -1.68 9.99 -7.99
C THR A 34 -1.71 8.49 -7.72
N MET A 35 -1.69 7.67 -8.75
CA MET A 35 -1.67 6.22 -8.60
C MET A 35 -0.39 5.74 -7.91
N ALA A 36 0.77 6.22 -8.34
CA ALA A 36 2.05 5.86 -7.73
C ALA A 36 2.14 6.35 -6.27
N PHE A 37 1.57 7.50 -5.95
CA PHE A 37 1.49 8.00 -4.58
C PHE A 37 0.58 7.13 -3.70
N MET A 38 -0.61 6.78 -4.20
CA MET A 38 -1.55 5.92 -3.48
C MET A 38 -0.98 4.51 -3.26
N GLN A 39 -0.38 3.92 -4.31
CA GLN A 39 0.28 2.63 -4.20
C GLN A 39 1.41 2.67 -3.17
N GLY A 40 2.28 3.66 -3.24
CA GLY A 40 3.36 3.82 -2.28
C GLY A 40 2.91 4.01 -0.84
N ALA A 41 1.78 4.72 -0.63
CA ALA A 41 1.19 4.86 0.70
C ALA A 41 0.71 3.51 1.26
N VAL A 42 0.07 2.69 0.42
CA VAL A 42 -0.38 1.34 0.83
C VAL A 42 0.80 0.42 1.07
N ASP A 43 1.78 0.40 0.17
CA ASP A 43 2.99 -0.41 0.33
C ASP A 43 3.71 -0.07 1.65
N ALA A 44 3.87 1.23 1.95
CA ALA A 44 4.46 1.69 3.21
C ALA A 44 3.62 1.28 4.45
N ARG A 45 2.29 1.27 4.33
CA ARG A 45 1.40 0.81 5.41
C ARG A 45 1.55 -0.69 5.67
N ILE A 46 1.61 -1.50 4.59
CA ILE A 46 1.82 -2.95 4.68
C ILE A 46 3.19 -3.23 5.29
N GLU A 47 4.25 -2.60 4.77
CA GLU A 47 5.61 -2.76 5.26
C GLU A 47 5.70 -2.38 6.75
N SER A 48 5.14 -1.24 7.15
CA SER A 48 5.11 -0.84 8.55
C SER A 48 4.40 -1.86 9.44
N ALA A 49 3.25 -2.41 9.01
CA ALA A 49 2.54 -3.40 9.79
C ALA A 49 3.28 -4.74 9.87
N THR A 50 3.85 -5.21 8.77
CA THR A 50 4.58 -6.48 8.74
C THR A 50 5.90 -6.41 9.50
N MET A 51 6.61 -5.29 9.43
CA MET A 51 7.90 -5.12 10.13
C MET A 51 7.76 -4.77 11.61
N SER A 52 6.64 -4.21 12.04
CA SER A 52 6.45 -3.84 13.45
C SER A 52 5.56 -4.81 14.23
N GLU A 53 4.59 -5.46 13.57
CA GLU A 53 3.49 -6.15 14.25
C GLU A 53 3.32 -7.60 13.80
N LEU A 54 3.12 -7.82 12.49
CA LEU A 54 2.59 -9.08 11.96
C LEU A 54 3.66 -10.07 11.50
N ALA A 55 4.87 -9.62 11.11
CA ALA A 55 5.78 -10.36 10.24
C ALA A 55 5.10 -10.80 8.92
N HIS A 56 5.73 -11.62 8.10
CA HIS A 56 5.15 -12.07 6.83
C HIS A 56 4.30 -13.33 6.96
N LEU A 57 4.68 -14.22 7.90
CA LEU A 57 3.95 -15.42 8.28
C LEU A 57 3.94 -15.54 9.79
N GLN A 58 2.88 -16.12 10.32
CA GLN A 58 2.78 -16.49 11.73
C GLN A 58 2.33 -17.94 11.85
N ILE A 59 2.82 -18.59 12.90
CA ILE A 59 2.45 -19.96 13.26
C ILE A 59 1.86 -19.90 14.65
N HIS A 60 0.68 -20.48 14.83
CA HIS A 60 -0.04 -20.55 16.09
C HIS A 60 -0.49 -21.97 16.38
N ALA A 61 -0.69 -22.28 17.64
CA ALA A 61 -1.42 -23.49 17.99
C ALA A 61 -2.86 -23.42 17.48
N PRO A 62 -3.50 -24.53 17.11
CA PRO A 62 -4.88 -24.56 16.66
C PRO A 62 -5.79 -23.86 17.66
N ARG A 63 -6.71 -23.02 17.13
CA ARG A 63 -7.70 -22.23 17.88
C ARG A 63 -7.14 -21.06 18.71
N PHE A 64 -5.82 -20.82 18.75
CA PHE A 64 -5.26 -19.70 19.51
C PHE A 64 -5.85 -18.35 19.08
N LEU A 65 -5.99 -18.11 17.78
CA LEU A 65 -6.50 -16.86 17.24
C LEU A 65 -8.01 -16.64 17.41
N GLU A 66 -8.77 -17.67 17.83
CA GLU A 66 -10.22 -17.51 18.09
C GLU A 66 -10.49 -16.59 19.28
N ASN A 67 -9.65 -16.64 20.32
CA ASN A 67 -9.86 -15.90 21.57
C ASN A 67 -8.58 -15.53 22.32
N ASN A 68 -7.40 -15.68 21.71
CA ASN A 68 -6.07 -15.47 22.32
C ASN A 68 -5.91 -16.20 23.68
N ASN A 69 -6.51 -17.40 23.82
CA ASN A 69 -6.42 -18.16 25.07
C ASN A 69 -5.02 -18.73 25.25
N ILE A 70 -4.36 -18.38 26.36
CA ILE A 70 -2.98 -18.79 26.70
C ILE A 70 -2.80 -20.32 26.86
N GLU A 71 -3.89 -21.09 26.97
CA GLU A 71 -3.85 -22.55 27.03
C GLU A 71 -3.48 -23.20 25.68
N TYR A 72 -3.67 -22.47 24.57
CA TYR A 72 -3.30 -22.91 23.22
C TYR A 72 -1.90 -22.43 22.88
N TYR A 73 -0.91 -23.30 23.03
CA TYR A 73 0.50 -22.97 22.77
C TYR A 73 1.22 -24.06 21.99
N ILE A 74 2.30 -23.72 21.35
CA ILE A 74 3.23 -24.61 20.65
C ILE A 74 4.24 -25.11 21.68
N SER A 75 4.34 -26.43 21.87
CA SER A 75 5.20 -27.02 22.91
C SER A 75 6.68 -27.02 22.54
N ASP A 76 7.00 -27.30 21.26
CA ASP A 76 8.37 -27.48 20.78
C ASP A 76 8.85 -26.32 19.92
N SER A 77 8.52 -25.08 20.34
CA SER A 77 8.73 -23.86 19.54
C SER A 77 10.20 -23.62 19.17
N LYS A 78 11.15 -24.00 20.02
CA LYS A 78 12.57 -23.79 19.78
C LYS A 78 13.11 -24.71 18.68
N GLU A 79 12.71 -25.99 18.67
CA GLU A 79 13.09 -26.91 17.61
C GLU A 79 12.44 -26.55 16.28
N MET A 80 11.16 -26.16 16.33
CA MET A 80 10.42 -25.70 15.16
C MET A 80 11.06 -24.44 14.56
N LEU A 81 11.43 -23.46 15.37
CA LEU A 81 12.09 -22.21 14.95
C LEU A 81 13.40 -22.51 14.19
N ASN A 82 14.26 -23.41 14.74
CA ASN A 82 15.50 -23.78 14.07
C ASN A 82 15.28 -24.46 12.71
N LYS A 83 14.21 -25.24 12.56
CA LYS A 83 13.85 -25.87 11.27
C LYS A 83 13.34 -24.84 10.27
N ILE A 84 12.54 -23.86 10.73
CA ILE A 84 11.97 -22.79 9.90
C ILE A 84 13.07 -21.87 9.37
N GLU A 85 14.06 -21.52 10.19
CA GLU A 85 15.20 -20.71 9.74
C GLU A 85 16.06 -21.40 8.66
N GLY A 86 15.93 -22.72 8.51
CA GLY A 86 16.57 -23.48 7.42
C GLY A 86 15.81 -23.50 6.10
N VAL A 87 14.59 -22.93 6.05
CA VAL A 87 13.78 -22.88 4.83
C VAL A 87 14.29 -21.75 3.91
N ASP A 88 14.33 -22.03 2.62
CA ASP A 88 14.72 -21.04 1.62
C ASP A 88 13.83 -19.79 1.69
N LYS A 89 14.41 -18.59 1.50
CA LYS A 89 13.76 -17.27 1.58
C LYS A 89 13.33 -16.83 2.98
N VAL A 90 13.53 -17.62 4.02
CA VAL A 90 13.34 -17.17 5.40
C VAL A 90 14.57 -16.38 5.84
N VAL A 91 14.35 -15.13 6.27
CA VAL A 91 15.42 -14.25 6.79
C VAL A 91 15.63 -14.49 8.28
N ALA A 92 14.55 -14.60 9.03
CA ALA A 92 14.57 -14.78 10.47
C ALA A 92 13.22 -15.32 10.98
N ALA A 93 13.25 -15.93 12.15
CA ALA A 93 12.05 -16.27 12.89
C ALA A 93 12.22 -15.90 14.38
N SER A 94 11.11 -15.56 15.06
CA SER A 94 11.09 -15.27 16.49
C SER A 94 9.89 -15.90 17.14
N ARG A 95 10.11 -16.50 18.32
CA ARG A 95 9.03 -17.03 19.14
C ARG A 95 8.51 -15.97 20.08
N ARG A 96 7.21 -15.94 20.28
CA ARG A 96 6.54 -14.96 21.12
C ARG A 96 5.57 -15.63 22.08
N LEU A 97 5.57 -15.17 23.32
CA LEU A 97 4.47 -15.39 24.25
C LEU A 97 3.53 -14.19 24.18
N ILE A 98 2.24 -14.45 24.23
CA ILE A 98 1.21 -13.44 24.09
C ILE A 98 0.20 -13.59 25.22
N ALA A 99 -0.17 -12.47 25.84
CA ALA A 99 -1.25 -12.41 26.81
C ALA A 99 -1.95 -11.04 26.74
N GLU A 100 -3.14 -10.97 27.32
CA GLU A 100 -3.94 -9.75 27.39
C GLU A 100 -4.05 -9.26 28.84
N PRO A 101 -3.08 -8.45 29.33
CA PRO A 101 -3.06 -7.99 30.70
C PRO A 101 -3.90 -6.74 30.94
N PHE A 102 -4.23 -6.54 32.22
CA PHE A 102 -4.51 -5.21 32.77
C PHE A 102 -3.20 -4.54 33.20
N VAL A 103 -2.96 -3.36 32.64
CA VAL A 103 -1.79 -2.52 32.99
C VAL A 103 -2.24 -1.48 33.98
N MET A 104 -1.64 -1.47 35.18
CA MET A 104 -1.93 -0.51 36.23
C MET A 104 -0.71 0.40 36.43
N ALA A 105 -0.95 1.70 36.39
CA ALA A 105 0.02 2.75 36.64
C ALA A 105 -0.47 3.67 37.77
N ALA A 106 0.40 4.56 38.25
CA ALA A 106 0.04 5.50 39.33
C ALA A 106 -1.14 6.42 38.94
N HIS A 107 -1.29 6.74 37.67
CA HIS A 107 -2.27 7.73 37.17
C HIS A 107 -3.39 7.13 36.31
N GLY A 108 -3.48 5.81 36.20
CA GLY A 108 -4.54 5.18 35.42
C GLY A 108 -4.32 3.70 35.21
N THR A 109 -5.31 3.10 34.56
CA THR A 109 -5.31 1.69 34.16
C THR A 109 -5.65 1.58 32.68
N GLY A 110 -5.17 0.52 32.04
CA GLY A 110 -5.49 0.21 30.65
C GLY A 110 -5.41 -1.29 30.38
N GLY A 111 -6.18 -1.78 29.42
CA GLY A 111 -5.96 -3.09 28.81
C GLY A 111 -4.87 -3.01 27.74
N GLY A 112 -4.21 -4.12 27.46
CA GLY A 112 -3.21 -4.20 26.42
C GLY A 112 -2.92 -5.62 25.98
N LYS A 113 -2.02 -5.76 25.02
CA LYS A 113 -1.44 -7.03 24.56
C LYS A 113 0.04 -7.02 24.91
N ILE A 114 0.48 -7.95 25.74
CA ILE A 114 1.88 -8.09 26.13
C ILE A 114 2.54 -9.18 25.27
N LEU A 115 3.70 -8.83 24.72
CA LEU A 115 4.53 -9.76 23.98
C LEU A 115 5.82 -10.03 24.76
N GLY A 116 6.03 -11.30 25.10
CA GLY A 116 7.28 -11.79 25.63
C GLY A 116 8.16 -12.28 24.50
N VAL A 117 9.28 -11.62 24.25
CA VAL A 117 10.12 -11.82 23.07
C VAL A 117 11.55 -12.16 23.43
N ASP A 118 12.19 -12.95 22.59
CA ASP A 118 13.63 -13.16 22.64
C ASP A 118 14.32 -11.99 21.97
N LEU A 119 15.18 -11.27 22.68
CA LEU A 119 15.71 -9.98 22.26
C LEU A 119 16.45 -10.05 20.91
N GLU A 120 17.30 -11.07 20.74
CA GLU A 120 18.14 -11.18 19.54
C GLU A 120 17.34 -11.66 18.31
N ASP A 121 16.42 -12.60 18.50
CA ASP A 121 15.58 -13.12 17.42
C ASP A 121 14.55 -12.07 16.99
N GLU A 122 13.94 -11.39 17.95
CA GLU A 122 12.95 -10.36 17.65
C GLU A 122 13.52 -9.15 16.88
N LYS A 123 14.74 -8.72 17.21
CA LYS A 123 15.43 -7.67 16.46
C LYS A 123 15.70 -8.03 14.99
N ARG A 124 15.74 -9.31 14.67
CA ARG A 124 15.91 -9.78 13.28
C ARG A 124 14.59 -9.83 12.51
N VAL A 125 13.47 -9.99 13.23
CA VAL A 125 12.12 -10.15 12.66
C VAL A 125 11.39 -8.81 12.60
N THR A 126 11.52 -7.97 13.65
CA THR A 126 10.82 -6.68 13.72
C THR A 126 11.81 -5.52 13.85
N ASP A 127 11.30 -4.33 13.56
CA ASP A 127 12.06 -3.07 13.66
C ASP A 127 11.62 -2.16 14.82
N ILE A 128 10.80 -2.64 15.75
CA ILE A 128 10.31 -1.87 16.92
C ILE A 128 11.47 -1.21 17.68
N TRP A 129 12.62 -1.89 17.79
CA TRP A 129 13.81 -1.37 18.44
C TRP A 129 14.41 -0.14 17.74
N LYS A 130 14.14 0.05 16.45
CA LYS A 130 14.55 1.25 15.68
C LYS A 130 13.58 2.42 15.89
N HIS A 131 12.37 2.14 16.32
CA HIS A 131 11.31 3.14 16.53
C HIS A 131 11.28 3.69 17.97
N LEU A 132 12.31 3.44 18.78
CA LEU A 132 12.42 4.04 20.10
C LEU A 132 12.54 5.56 20.01
N VAL A 133 11.68 6.25 20.73
CA VAL A 133 11.71 7.72 20.88
C VAL A 133 12.37 8.14 22.19
N ASP A 134 12.44 7.23 23.19
CA ASP A 134 13.13 7.47 24.47
C ASP A 134 13.53 6.12 25.10
N GLY A 135 14.66 6.10 25.82
CA GLY A 135 15.15 4.93 26.54
C GLY A 135 15.84 3.86 25.70
N THR A 136 15.79 2.62 26.15
CA THR A 136 16.47 1.45 25.56
C THR A 136 15.52 0.27 25.38
N TYR A 137 15.81 -0.60 24.38
CA TYR A 137 14.98 -1.77 24.07
C TYR A 137 15.29 -2.93 25.00
N LEU A 138 14.42 -3.15 26.02
CA LEU A 138 14.44 -4.26 26.97
C LEU A 138 15.76 -4.45 27.75
N GLU A 139 16.58 -3.39 27.86
CA GLU A 139 17.80 -3.47 28.65
C GLU A 139 17.50 -3.44 30.15
N LYS A 140 18.13 -4.36 30.88
CA LYS A 140 17.94 -4.52 32.30
C LYS A 140 18.75 -3.48 33.08
N SER A 141 18.12 -2.37 33.46
CA SER A 141 18.74 -1.30 34.22
C SER A 141 18.43 -1.33 35.73
N SER A 142 17.61 -2.26 36.19
CA SER A 142 17.17 -2.37 37.57
C SER A 142 16.89 -3.79 38.04
N ARG A 143 16.53 -3.98 39.32
CA ARG A 143 16.07 -5.30 39.80
C ARG A 143 14.70 -5.71 39.26
N MET A 144 13.90 -4.74 38.78
CA MET A 144 12.61 -5.03 38.18
C MET A 144 12.82 -5.32 36.69
N PRO A 145 12.04 -6.25 36.08
CA PRO A 145 12.14 -6.56 34.69
C PRO A 145 11.78 -5.33 33.81
N PRO A 146 12.46 -5.18 32.67
CA PRO A 146 12.21 -4.09 31.73
C PRO A 146 10.91 -4.30 30.97
N VAL A 147 10.25 -3.19 30.59
CA VAL A 147 9.13 -3.16 29.66
C VAL A 147 9.30 -2.00 28.70
N VAL A 148 9.02 -2.25 27.43
CA VAL A 148 8.95 -1.25 26.37
C VAL A 148 7.48 -1.04 26.01
N ILE A 149 7.04 0.22 25.97
CA ILE A 149 5.64 0.60 25.77
C ILE A 149 5.50 1.59 24.63
N GLY A 150 4.34 1.61 23.97
CA GLY A 150 4.07 2.58 22.93
C GLY A 150 3.84 4.00 23.47
N GLN A 151 4.16 5.00 22.67
CA GLN A 151 4.07 6.41 23.06
C GLN A 151 2.64 6.83 23.45
N LYS A 152 1.62 6.26 22.80
CA LYS A 152 0.21 6.56 23.14
C LYS A 152 -0.17 6.00 24.51
N MET A 153 0.26 4.77 24.82
CA MET A 153 0.09 4.18 26.14
C MET A 153 0.82 5.02 27.20
N ALA A 154 2.06 5.42 26.91
CA ALA A 154 2.84 6.27 27.82
C ALA A 154 2.14 7.60 28.12
N LYS A 155 1.59 8.27 27.11
CA LYS A 155 0.82 9.51 27.28
C LYS A 155 -0.48 9.29 28.06
N LYS A 156 -1.24 8.24 27.74
CA LYS A 156 -2.53 7.91 28.36
C LYS A 156 -2.37 7.61 29.86
N LEU A 157 -1.33 6.87 30.22
CA LEU A 157 -1.06 6.47 31.59
C LEU A 157 -0.06 7.40 32.33
N GLN A 158 0.38 8.49 31.67
CA GLN A 158 1.35 9.47 32.18
C GLN A 158 2.68 8.82 32.61
N LEU A 159 3.16 7.87 31.82
CA LEU A 159 4.39 7.12 32.08
C LEU A 159 5.60 7.77 31.40
N LYS A 160 6.75 7.65 32.07
CA LYS A 160 8.08 8.09 31.60
C LYS A 160 9.09 6.95 31.79
N ILE A 161 10.26 7.07 31.18
CA ILE A 161 11.36 6.14 31.45
C ILE A 161 11.62 6.04 32.94
N GLY A 162 11.76 4.80 33.43
CA GLY A 162 11.92 4.49 34.83
C GLY A 162 10.63 4.41 35.67
N SER A 163 9.47 4.76 35.09
CA SER A 163 8.17 4.58 35.76
C SER A 163 7.91 3.10 36.05
N LYS A 164 7.20 2.83 37.14
CA LYS A 164 6.76 1.49 37.50
C LYS A 164 5.34 1.26 36.97
N ILE A 165 5.11 0.11 36.39
CA ILE A 165 3.77 -0.39 36.06
C ILE A 165 3.58 -1.76 36.71
N ASN A 166 2.35 -2.09 37.04
CA ASN A 166 1.98 -3.41 37.49
C ASN A 166 1.12 -4.07 36.37
N VAL A 167 1.54 -5.23 35.93
CA VAL A 167 0.91 -5.99 34.84
C VAL A 167 0.21 -7.19 35.47
N GLN A 168 -1.10 -7.24 35.33
CA GLN A 168 -1.95 -8.27 35.91
C GLN A 168 -2.65 -9.07 34.83
N MET A 169 -2.57 -10.39 34.90
CA MET A 169 -3.18 -11.33 33.96
C MET A 169 -3.49 -12.66 34.64
N VAL A 170 -4.27 -13.47 34.00
CA VAL A 170 -4.49 -14.87 34.42
C VAL A 170 -3.33 -15.71 33.89
N ASP A 171 -2.77 -16.58 34.71
CA ASP A 171 -1.76 -17.55 34.32
C ASP A 171 -2.36 -18.85 33.76
N ILE A 172 -1.51 -19.82 33.34
CA ILE A 172 -1.96 -21.07 32.74
C ILE A 172 -2.72 -21.99 33.72
N GLN A 173 -2.63 -21.73 35.02
CA GLN A 173 -3.34 -22.47 36.06
C GLN A 173 -4.70 -21.87 36.40
N GLY A 174 -5.01 -20.71 35.81
CA GLY A 174 -6.24 -19.96 36.06
C GLY A 174 -6.12 -18.99 37.24
N ASP A 175 -4.93 -18.84 37.82
CA ASP A 175 -4.67 -17.96 38.93
C ASP A 175 -4.33 -16.54 38.48
N LEU A 176 -4.68 -15.54 39.29
CA LEU A 176 -4.40 -14.14 39.00
C LEU A 176 -2.93 -13.81 39.34
N SER A 177 -2.11 -13.69 38.31
CA SER A 177 -0.70 -13.34 38.41
C SER A 177 -0.50 -11.82 38.27
N SER A 178 0.35 -11.23 39.12
CA SER A 178 0.62 -9.80 39.14
C SER A 178 2.12 -9.57 39.29
N LYS A 179 2.73 -8.85 38.33
CA LYS A 179 4.17 -8.59 38.29
C LYS A 179 4.45 -7.12 37.99
N GLY A 180 5.38 -6.54 38.74
CA GLY A 180 5.85 -5.19 38.51
C GLY A 180 6.94 -5.10 37.47
N TYR A 181 6.80 -4.19 36.53
CA TYR A 181 7.77 -3.90 35.48
C TYR A 181 8.25 -2.44 35.56
N ARG A 182 9.41 -2.16 34.99
CA ARG A 182 9.95 -0.81 34.87
C ARG A 182 10.07 -0.42 33.41
N VAL A 183 9.52 0.74 33.03
CA VAL A 183 9.59 1.27 31.68
C VAL A 183 11.07 1.54 31.34
N SER A 184 11.61 0.76 30.39
CA SER A 184 12.97 0.90 29.87
C SER A 184 13.04 1.67 28.57
N GLY A 185 11.97 1.62 27.75
CA GLY A 185 11.89 2.29 26.46
C GLY A 185 10.47 2.69 26.11
N ILE A 186 10.36 3.72 25.31
CA ILE A 186 9.10 4.18 24.70
C ILE A 186 9.30 4.20 23.20
N TYR A 187 8.45 3.48 22.46
CA TYR A 187 8.48 3.44 21.01
C TYR A 187 7.31 4.21 20.39
N LYS A 188 7.45 4.63 19.14
CA LYS A 188 6.41 5.23 18.31
C LYS A 188 6.44 4.61 16.92
N THR A 189 5.36 3.91 16.55
CA THR A 189 5.15 3.42 15.19
C THR A 189 4.26 4.38 14.39
N THR A 190 3.94 4.00 13.17
CA THR A 190 2.93 4.68 12.35
C THR A 190 1.50 4.31 12.75
N ASN A 191 1.30 3.24 13.54
CA ASN A 191 -0.01 2.76 13.99
C ASN A 191 -0.29 3.19 15.43
N THR A 192 -1.12 4.23 15.60
CA THR A 192 -1.46 4.73 16.94
C THR A 192 -2.23 3.73 17.79
N GLY A 193 -3.02 2.83 17.18
CA GLY A 193 -3.74 1.76 17.89
C GLY A 193 -2.79 0.74 18.47
N PHE A 194 -1.76 0.36 17.72
CA PHE A 194 -0.69 -0.49 18.20
C PHE A 194 0.09 0.15 19.35
N ASP A 195 0.48 1.42 19.20
CA ASP A 195 1.17 2.19 20.24
C ASP A 195 0.34 2.40 21.52
N GLU A 196 -0.97 2.29 21.46
CA GLU A 196 -1.86 2.43 22.61
C GLU A 196 -2.02 1.13 23.40
N THR A 197 -1.89 -0.03 22.72
CA THR A 197 -2.28 -1.33 23.30
C THR A 197 -1.12 -2.28 23.52
N HIS A 198 -0.02 -2.20 22.76
CA HIS A 198 1.04 -3.21 22.80
C HIS A 198 2.19 -2.80 23.72
N LEU A 199 2.70 -3.80 24.43
CA LEU A 199 3.89 -3.67 25.27
C LEU A 199 4.79 -4.92 25.12
N PHE A 200 6.09 -4.69 25.19
CA PHE A 200 7.10 -5.75 25.02
C PHE A 200 7.86 -5.97 26.32
N VAL A 201 8.09 -7.24 26.62
CA VAL A 201 8.91 -7.69 27.75
C VAL A 201 9.81 -8.83 27.27
N THR A 202 10.76 -9.25 28.10
CA THR A 202 11.58 -10.43 27.76
C THR A 202 10.74 -11.71 27.81
N TYR A 203 11.04 -12.65 26.93
CA TYR A 203 10.39 -13.96 26.89
C TYR A 203 10.40 -14.64 28.28
N GLU A 204 11.54 -14.66 28.96
CA GLU A 204 11.70 -15.29 30.26
C GLU A 204 10.83 -14.64 31.35
N ASP A 205 10.72 -13.32 31.33
CA ASP A 205 9.93 -12.62 32.33
C ASP A 205 8.44 -12.90 32.20
N LEU A 206 7.93 -12.95 30.95
CA LEU A 206 6.54 -13.28 30.68
C LEU A 206 6.26 -14.77 30.90
N ARG A 207 7.15 -15.65 30.45
CA ARG A 207 7.06 -17.09 30.67
C ARG A 207 6.91 -17.44 32.16
N ALA A 208 7.78 -16.86 32.99
CA ALA A 208 7.72 -17.06 34.43
C ALA A 208 6.43 -16.50 35.05
N GLN A 209 5.89 -15.40 34.53
CA GLN A 209 4.63 -14.81 35.01
C GLN A 209 3.42 -15.65 34.60
N LEU A 210 3.43 -16.25 33.43
CA LEU A 210 2.36 -17.12 32.92
C LEU A 210 2.44 -18.57 33.50
N GLY A 211 3.54 -18.93 34.18
CA GLY A 211 3.74 -20.29 34.69
C GLY A 211 3.94 -21.33 33.59
N MET A 212 4.48 -20.93 32.43
CA MET A 212 4.66 -21.81 31.26
C MET A 212 6.02 -22.48 31.26
N ASP A 213 6.10 -23.65 30.62
CA ASP A 213 7.33 -24.40 30.46
C ASP A 213 8.29 -23.76 29.46
N GLU A 214 9.59 -24.11 29.56
CA GLU A 214 10.59 -23.69 28.58
C GLU A 214 10.32 -24.30 27.22
N GLY A 215 10.50 -23.53 26.13
CA GLY A 215 10.28 -24.01 24.78
C GLY A 215 8.83 -23.86 24.27
N THR A 216 7.93 -23.31 25.07
CA THR A 216 6.57 -23.01 24.65
C THR A 216 6.47 -21.64 23.95
N ALA A 217 5.55 -21.49 23.01
CA ALA A 217 5.23 -20.20 22.38
C ALA A 217 3.76 -20.14 21.97
N HIS A 218 3.18 -18.97 21.98
CA HIS A 218 1.85 -18.75 21.39
C HIS A 218 1.93 -18.46 19.91
N GLU A 219 3.06 -17.85 19.49
CA GLU A 219 3.30 -17.44 18.11
C GLU A 219 4.77 -17.69 17.74
N ILE A 220 4.99 -18.13 16.49
CA ILE A 220 6.28 -18.02 15.83
C ILE A 220 6.09 -17.08 14.64
N ALA A 221 6.70 -15.91 14.72
CA ALA A 221 6.70 -14.90 13.68
C ALA A 221 7.84 -15.15 12.70
N VAL A 222 7.58 -15.14 11.39
CA VAL A 222 8.56 -15.46 10.35
C VAL A 222 8.67 -14.31 9.37
N LEU A 223 9.88 -13.80 9.20
CA LEU A 223 10.23 -12.78 8.21
C LEU A 223 10.81 -13.45 6.97
N LEU A 224 10.28 -13.10 5.80
CA LEU A 224 10.77 -13.53 4.49
C LEU A 224 11.56 -12.39 3.81
N GLU A 225 12.38 -12.73 2.82
CA GLU A 225 13.04 -11.74 1.96
C GLU A 225 12.04 -10.82 1.25
N ASN A 226 10.91 -11.39 0.83
CA ASN A 226 9.81 -10.66 0.20
C ASN A 226 8.45 -11.16 0.72
N GLY A 227 7.68 -10.28 1.33
CA GLY A 227 6.36 -10.60 1.88
C GLY A 227 5.33 -11.12 0.86
N ASN A 228 5.52 -10.81 -0.43
CA ASN A 228 4.67 -11.33 -1.50
C ASN A 228 4.89 -12.82 -1.76
N GLU A 229 5.98 -13.39 -1.29
CA GLU A 229 6.28 -14.83 -1.41
C GLU A 229 5.66 -15.68 -0.29
N ALA A 230 5.04 -15.06 0.70
CA ALA A 230 4.40 -15.77 1.81
C ALA A 230 3.45 -16.90 1.36
N PRO A 231 2.58 -16.74 0.33
CA PRO A 231 1.75 -17.84 -0.14
C PRO A 231 2.53 -19.02 -0.74
N VAL A 232 3.72 -18.76 -1.29
CA VAL A 232 4.58 -19.79 -1.91
C VAL A 232 5.36 -20.56 -0.86
N VAL A 233 5.84 -19.86 0.18
CA VAL A 233 6.65 -20.47 1.28
C VAL A 233 5.76 -21.16 2.33
N LYS A 234 4.53 -20.68 2.53
CA LYS A 234 3.56 -21.22 3.51
C LYS A 234 3.43 -22.75 3.48
N PRO A 235 3.27 -23.46 2.32
CA PRO A 235 3.13 -24.92 2.30
C PRO A 235 4.36 -25.66 2.81
N GLU A 236 5.55 -25.09 2.68
CA GLU A 236 6.79 -25.69 3.18
C GLU A 236 6.88 -25.52 4.70
N ILE A 237 6.60 -24.34 5.21
CA ILE A 237 6.53 -24.08 6.65
C ILE A 237 5.43 -24.92 7.30
N GLN A 238 4.27 -25.10 6.65
CA GLN A 238 3.19 -25.93 7.16
C GLN A 238 3.60 -27.38 7.41
N LYS A 239 4.48 -27.95 6.57
CA LYS A 239 5.01 -29.31 6.79
C LYS A 239 5.88 -29.40 8.05
N ILE A 240 6.58 -28.32 8.39
CA ILE A 240 7.41 -28.23 9.61
C ILE A 240 6.51 -27.99 10.83
N ALA A 241 5.50 -27.13 10.67
CA ALA A 241 4.57 -26.76 11.73
C ALA A 241 3.61 -27.90 12.13
N GLY A 242 3.44 -28.94 11.28
CA GLY A 242 2.55 -30.08 11.56
C GLY A 242 1.09 -29.63 11.70
N ASP A 243 0.50 -29.91 12.86
CA ASP A 243 -0.91 -29.58 13.16
C ASP A 243 -1.13 -28.10 13.53
N ASN A 244 -0.07 -27.30 13.67
CA ASN A 244 -0.19 -25.87 13.96
C ASN A 244 -0.63 -25.10 12.72
N ASP A 245 -1.36 -24.01 12.95
CA ASP A 245 -1.92 -23.14 11.89
C ASP A 245 -0.84 -22.18 11.39
N VAL A 246 -0.48 -22.28 10.11
CA VAL A 246 0.40 -21.32 9.44
C VAL A 246 -0.44 -20.33 8.65
N GLN A 247 -0.29 -19.05 8.94
CA GLN A 247 -1.07 -17.99 8.32
C GLN A 247 -0.17 -16.89 7.77
N THR A 248 -0.57 -16.33 6.61
CA THR A 248 0.05 -15.15 6.04
C THR A 248 -0.48 -13.89 6.73
N TRP A 249 0.26 -12.79 6.65
CA TRP A 249 -0.19 -11.51 7.17
C TRP A 249 -1.59 -11.08 6.65
N LYS A 250 -1.96 -11.47 5.42
CA LYS A 250 -3.29 -11.22 4.84
C LYS A 250 -4.40 -12.00 5.53
N GLU A 251 -4.11 -13.23 5.95
CA GLU A 251 -5.06 -14.09 6.67
C GLU A 251 -5.21 -13.67 8.13
N ILE A 252 -4.13 -13.16 8.74
CA ILE A 252 -4.12 -12.68 10.14
C ILE A 252 -4.83 -11.33 10.26
N SER A 253 -4.63 -10.44 9.28
CA SER A 253 -5.26 -9.12 9.25
C SER A 253 -6.13 -8.94 8.02
N PRO A 254 -7.40 -9.42 8.08
CA PRO A 254 -8.35 -9.26 6.97
C PRO A 254 -8.61 -7.79 6.60
N GLU A 255 -8.49 -6.87 7.56
CA GLU A 255 -8.64 -5.43 7.31
C GLU A 255 -7.53 -4.91 6.37
N MET A 256 -6.30 -5.35 6.57
CA MET A 256 -5.17 -5.03 5.70
C MET A 256 -5.32 -5.66 4.31
N SER A 257 -5.80 -6.91 4.26
CA SER A 257 -6.10 -7.59 3.00
C SER A 257 -7.17 -6.84 2.21
N LEU A 258 -8.27 -6.45 2.84
CA LEU A 258 -9.34 -5.65 2.23
C LEU A 258 -8.83 -4.29 1.73
N LEU A 259 -7.93 -3.64 2.48
CA LEU A 259 -7.30 -2.40 2.04
C LEU A 259 -6.52 -2.59 0.74
N THR A 260 -5.71 -3.65 0.66
CA THR A 260 -4.92 -3.98 -0.52
C THR A 260 -5.81 -4.31 -1.72
N ASP A 261 -6.78 -5.20 -1.53
CA ASP A 261 -7.66 -5.68 -2.60
C ASP A 261 -8.61 -4.58 -3.09
N SER A 262 -9.02 -3.66 -2.21
CA SER A 262 -9.86 -2.51 -2.57
C SER A 262 -9.07 -1.45 -3.33
N MET A 263 -7.76 -1.32 -3.10
CA MET A 263 -6.93 -0.33 -3.79
C MET A 263 -6.90 -0.54 -5.30
N ASP A 264 -6.80 -1.79 -5.75
CA ASP A 264 -6.85 -2.09 -7.18
C ASP A 264 -8.17 -1.61 -7.79
N GLN A 265 -9.29 -1.80 -7.11
CA GLN A 265 -10.60 -1.32 -7.57
C GLN A 265 -10.68 0.21 -7.58
N TYR A 266 -10.19 0.89 -6.55
CA TYR A 266 -10.12 2.36 -6.52
C TYR A 266 -9.23 2.90 -7.63
N MET A 267 -8.09 2.28 -7.90
CA MET A 267 -7.22 2.66 -9.00
C MET A 267 -7.93 2.59 -10.35
N TYR A 268 -8.68 1.52 -10.64
CA TYR A 268 -9.48 1.42 -11.88
C TYR A 268 -10.55 2.51 -11.97
N ILE A 269 -11.22 2.84 -10.87
CA ILE A 269 -12.21 3.93 -10.83
C ILE A 269 -11.53 5.28 -11.12
N PHE A 270 -10.38 5.57 -10.52
CA PHE A 270 -9.61 6.78 -10.78
C PHE A 270 -9.17 6.88 -12.23
N ILE A 271 -8.62 5.81 -12.80
CA ILE A 271 -8.26 5.75 -14.23
C ILE A 271 -9.50 6.07 -15.08
N LEU A 272 -10.62 5.43 -14.80
CA LEU A 272 -11.86 5.64 -15.56
C LEU A 272 -12.30 7.11 -15.53
N ILE A 273 -12.29 7.75 -14.37
CA ILE A 273 -12.64 9.16 -14.22
C ILE A 273 -11.71 10.06 -15.06
N ILE A 274 -10.40 9.83 -14.98
CA ILE A 274 -9.40 10.59 -15.75
C ILE A 274 -9.61 10.37 -17.24
N LEU A 275 -9.84 9.14 -17.70
CA LEU A 275 -10.07 8.82 -19.10
C LEU A 275 -11.36 9.42 -19.62
N LEU A 276 -12.43 9.46 -18.81
CA LEU A 276 -13.67 10.14 -19.17
C LEU A 276 -13.45 11.65 -19.33
N ALA A 277 -12.75 12.29 -18.39
CA ALA A 277 -12.41 13.72 -18.49
C ALA A 277 -11.60 14.01 -19.77
N LEU A 278 -10.59 13.19 -20.05
CA LEU A 278 -9.79 13.27 -21.29
C LEU A 278 -10.65 13.06 -22.54
N CYS A 279 -11.55 12.07 -22.51
CA CYS A 279 -12.47 11.78 -23.62
C CYS A 279 -13.32 13.00 -23.98
N PHE A 280 -13.93 13.66 -23.00
CA PHE A 280 -14.69 14.88 -23.21
C PHE A 280 -13.84 16.01 -23.79
N GLY A 281 -12.64 16.21 -23.27
CA GLY A 281 -11.69 17.20 -23.79
C GLY A 281 -11.31 16.94 -25.27
N ILE A 282 -11.02 15.68 -25.60
CA ILE A 282 -10.68 15.26 -26.96
C ILE A 282 -11.88 15.44 -27.91
N ILE A 283 -13.07 14.98 -27.47
CA ILE A 283 -14.31 15.14 -28.28
C ILE A 283 -14.55 16.60 -28.62
N ASN A 284 -14.50 17.49 -27.62
CA ASN A 284 -14.77 18.91 -27.83
C ASN A 284 -13.76 19.54 -28.80
N THR A 285 -12.48 19.28 -28.59
CA THR A 285 -11.40 19.84 -29.43
C THR A 285 -11.43 19.30 -30.84
N MET A 286 -11.65 17.98 -31.00
CA MET A 286 -11.74 17.34 -32.32
C MET A 286 -13.00 17.78 -33.08
N LEU A 287 -14.12 17.98 -32.35
CA LEU A 287 -15.34 18.47 -32.96
C LEU A 287 -15.12 19.89 -33.55
N MET A 288 -14.47 20.77 -32.79
CA MET A 288 -14.13 22.11 -33.27
C MET A 288 -13.19 22.06 -34.48
N ALA A 289 -12.16 21.20 -34.43
CA ALA A 289 -11.23 21.01 -35.53
C ALA A 289 -11.93 20.50 -36.82
N VAL A 290 -12.90 19.61 -36.69
CA VAL A 290 -13.70 19.10 -37.83
C VAL A 290 -14.61 20.20 -38.38
N LEU A 291 -15.30 20.96 -37.51
CA LEU A 291 -16.21 22.03 -37.92
C LEU A 291 -15.49 23.16 -38.67
N GLU A 292 -14.28 23.52 -38.25
CA GLU A 292 -13.50 24.56 -38.96
C GLU A 292 -13.03 24.10 -40.35
N ARG A 293 -12.85 22.78 -40.54
CA ARG A 293 -12.39 22.17 -41.80
C ARG A 293 -13.52 21.58 -42.66
N ILE A 294 -14.78 21.94 -42.37
CA ILE A 294 -15.96 21.44 -43.10
C ILE A 294 -15.80 21.59 -44.62
N LYS A 295 -15.41 22.79 -45.11
CA LYS A 295 -15.23 23.08 -46.53
C LYS A 295 -14.13 22.19 -47.16
N GLU A 296 -13.02 21.98 -46.47
CA GLU A 296 -11.91 21.13 -46.94
C GLU A 296 -12.36 19.65 -47.03
N ILE A 297 -13.04 19.16 -45.97
CA ILE A 297 -13.55 17.75 -45.95
C ILE A 297 -14.61 17.57 -47.05
N GLY A 298 -15.49 18.54 -47.25
CA GLY A 298 -16.47 18.54 -48.36
C GLY A 298 -15.80 18.50 -49.72
N MET A 299 -14.76 19.31 -49.93
CA MET A 299 -13.98 19.33 -51.18
C MET A 299 -13.26 17.97 -51.44
N LEU A 300 -12.64 17.35 -50.42
CA LEU A 300 -12.02 16.04 -50.51
C LEU A 300 -13.04 14.96 -50.91
N MET A 301 -14.25 15.01 -50.40
CA MET A 301 -15.33 14.09 -50.78
C MET A 301 -15.83 14.36 -52.18
N ALA A 302 -15.93 15.64 -52.63
CA ALA A 302 -16.32 16.01 -53.99
C ALA A 302 -15.30 15.55 -55.06
N VAL A 303 -14.01 15.56 -54.74
CA VAL A 303 -12.91 15.05 -55.62
C VAL A 303 -12.84 13.52 -55.60
N GLY A 304 -13.75 12.79 -54.85
CA GLY A 304 -13.88 11.35 -54.90
C GLY A 304 -13.26 10.60 -53.71
N MET A 305 -12.88 11.28 -52.64
CA MET A 305 -12.42 10.61 -51.41
C MET A 305 -13.57 9.86 -50.75
N ASN A 306 -13.41 8.53 -50.54
CA ASN A 306 -14.42 7.70 -49.90
C ASN A 306 -14.62 8.12 -48.41
N LYS A 307 -15.88 8.13 -47.95
CA LYS A 307 -16.26 8.43 -46.56
C LYS A 307 -15.46 7.63 -45.51
N ARG A 308 -15.12 6.36 -45.80
CA ARG A 308 -14.27 5.53 -44.93
C ARG A 308 -12.85 6.11 -44.79
N LYS A 309 -12.29 6.70 -45.84
CA LYS A 309 -10.96 7.32 -45.78
C LYS A 309 -10.96 8.59 -44.96
N VAL A 310 -12.00 9.40 -45.09
CA VAL A 310 -12.18 10.61 -44.22
C VAL A 310 -12.34 10.21 -42.77
N PHE A 311 -13.18 9.21 -42.50
CA PHE A 311 -13.34 8.68 -41.13
C PHE A 311 -12.00 8.23 -40.52
N MET A 312 -11.27 7.41 -41.25
CA MET A 312 -9.97 6.91 -40.80
C MET A 312 -8.93 8.01 -40.63
N MET A 313 -8.97 9.05 -41.43
CA MET A 313 -8.10 10.22 -41.33
C MET A 313 -8.33 10.95 -39.99
N ILE A 314 -9.59 11.17 -39.58
CA ILE A 314 -9.94 11.83 -38.33
C ILE A 314 -9.57 10.96 -37.12
N ILE A 315 -9.82 9.65 -37.18
CA ILE A 315 -9.39 8.70 -36.15
C ILE A 315 -7.87 8.72 -35.98
N LEU A 316 -7.12 8.66 -37.07
CA LEU A 316 -5.65 8.70 -37.01
C LEU A 316 -5.11 10.01 -36.48
N GLU A 317 -5.77 11.15 -36.80
CA GLU A 317 -5.42 12.46 -36.25
C GLU A 317 -5.59 12.47 -34.71
N SER A 318 -6.70 11.93 -34.19
CA SER A 318 -6.93 11.79 -32.74
C SER A 318 -5.93 10.84 -32.07
N ILE A 319 -5.65 9.68 -32.68
CA ILE A 319 -4.65 8.73 -32.16
C ILE A 319 -3.27 9.40 -32.06
N MET A 320 -2.85 10.16 -33.07
CA MET A 320 -1.55 10.83 -33.06
C MET A 320 -1.45 11.88 -31.96
N LEU A 321 -2.52 12.66 -31.75
CA LEU A 321 -2.59 13.64 -30.67
C LEU A 321 -2.56 12.98 -29.28
N THR A 322 -3.37 11.93 -29.11
CA THR A 322 -3.44 11.17 -27.84
C THR A 322 -2.13 10.44 -27.55
N PHE A 323 -1.52 9.86 -28.57
CA PHE A 323 -0.22 9.18 -28.42
C PHE A 323 0.88 10.17 -28.04
N SER A 324 0.94 11.35 -28.71
CA SER A 324 1.94 12.38 -28.39
C SER A 324 1.78 12.94 -26.98
N GLY A 325 0.54 13.29 -26.60
CA GLY A 325 0.23 13.77 -25.24
C GLY A 325 0.38 12.68 -24.19
N GLY A 326 -0.03 11.45 -24.52
CA GLY A 326 0.08 10.27 -23.68
C GLY A 326 1.52 9.92 -23.35
N LEU A 327 2.37 9.88 -24.38
CA LEU A 327 3.80 9.60 -24.21
C LEU A 327 4.48 10.65 -23.33
N LEU A 328 4.20 11.93 -23.58
CA LEU A 328 4.76 13.01 -22.75
C LEU A 328 4.25 12.92 -21.30
N GLY A 329 2.96 12.66 -21.08
CA GLY A 329 2.39 12.54 -19.74
C GLY A 329 2.95 11.36 -18.96
N ILE A 330 3.10 10.19 -19.61
CA ILE A 330 3.71 9.00 -19.01
C ILE A 330 5.19 9.26 -18.69
N ILE A 331 5.97 9.83 -19.59
CA ILE A 331 7.39 10.13 -19.36
C ILE A 331 7.54 11.10 -18.17
N LEU A 332 6.80 12.20 -18.16
CA LEU A 332 6.85 13.17 -17.05
C LEU A 332 6.35 12.55 -15.74
N GLY A 333 5.26 11.80 -15.79
CA GLY A 333 4.73 11.08 -14.62
C GLY A 333 5.74 10.11 -14.05
N THR A 334 6.32 9.26 -14.89
CA THR A 334 7.35 8.29 -14.47
C THR A 334 8.62 8.97 -13.94
N ALA A 335 9.07 10.06 -14.56
CA ALA A 335 10.26 10.79 -14.12
C ALA A 335 10.05 11.39 -12.72
N VAL A 336 8.90 11.99 -12.48
CA VAL A 336 8.57 12.59 -11.17
C VAL A 336 8.32 11.53 -10.11
N THR A 337 7.60 10.47 -10.43
CA THR A 337 7.42 9.36 -9.48
C THR A 337 8.75 8.71 -9.11
N LYS A 338 9.63 8.48 -10.08
CA LYS A 338 10.96 7.91 -9.81
C LYS A 338 11.84 8.81 -8.90
N TYR A 339 11.66 10.11 -8.96
CA TYR A 339 12.31 11.02 -8.02
C TYR A 339 11.75 10.83 -6.61
N PHE A 340 10.43 10.67 -6.45
CA PHE A 340 9.79 10.47 -5.16
C PHE A 340 9.83 9.03 -4.63
N GLU A 341 10.35 8.06 -5.38
CA GLU A 341 10.72 6.73 -4.87
C GLU A 341 11.91 6.81 -3.88
N THR A 342 12.78 7.81 -4.03
CA THR A 342 13.96 7.98 -3.17
C THR A 342 13.83 9.16 -2.21
N THR A 343 13.01 10.14 -2.54
CA THR A 343 12.81 11.35 -1.72
C THR A 343 11.35 11.34 -1.23
N PRO A 344 11.10 11.14 0.07
CA PRO A 344 9.72 11.01 0.56
C PRO A 344 8.95 12.32 0.43
N ILE A 345 7.66 12.18 0.17
CA ILE A 345 6.71 13.29 0.24
C ILE A 345 6.29 13.45 1.70
N ASP A 346 6.60 14.60 2.28
CA ASP A 346 6.23 14.93 3.66
C ASP A 346 4.75 15.36 3.72
N VAL A 347 3.94 14.54 4.37
CA VAL A 347 2.51 14.79 4.63
C VAL A 347 2.23 15.01 6.13
N SER A 348 3.22 15.42 6.90
CA SER A 348 3.14 15.61 8.36
C SER A 348 2.02 16.57 8.79
N MET A 349 1.62 17.51 7.91
CA MET A 349 0.47 18.39 8.13
C MET A 349 -0.84 17.60 8.37
N PHE A 350 -0.94 16.38 7.86
CA PHE A 350 -2.10 15.49 8.00
C PHE A 350 -1.83 14.30 8.94
N SER A 351 -0.69 14.29 9.65
CA SER A 351 -0.21 13.13 10.41
C SER A 351 -1.21 12.61 11.44
N GLU A 352 -1.91 13.47 12.20
CA GLU A 352 -2.89 13.04 13.20
C GLU A 352 -4.06 12.23 12.61
N GLY A 353 -4.47 12.54 11.39
CA GLY A 353 -5.48 11.78 10.66
C GLY A 353 -4.91 10.48 10.10
N LEU A 354 -3.75 10.53 9.47
CA LEU A 354 -3.11 9.41 8.80
C LEU A 354 -2.64 8.32 9.80
N GLU A 355 -2.04 8.71 10.92
CA GLU A 355 -1.57 7.80 11.98
C GLU A 355 -2.72 6.97 12.60
N LYS A 356 -3.97 7.47 12.61
CA LYS A 356 -5.14 6.68 13.06
C LYS A 356 -5.44 5.49 12.15
N PHE A 357 -5.11 5.62 10.87
CA PHE A 357 -5.25 4.55 9.89
C PHE A 357 -3.93 3.80 9.66
N GLY A 358 -2.90 4.13 10.42
CA GLY A 358 -1.58 3.49 10.35
C GLY A 358 -0.74 3.92 9.16
N PHE A 359 -1.00 5.07 8.55
CA PHE A 359 -0.15 5.65 7.52
C PHE A 359 0.93 6.55 8.14
N GLY A 360 2.15 6.43 7.64
CA GLY A 360 3.26 7.29 8.04
C GLY A 360 3.13 8.73 7.53
N SER A 361 3.90 9.63 8.09
CA SER A 361 3.99 11.03 7.64
C SER A 361 4.90 11.23 6.42
N GLN A 362 5.67 10.22 6.04
CA GLN A 362 6.55 10.22 4.86
C GLN A 362 6.11 9.12 3.91
N ILE A 363 5.70 9.51 2.71
CA ILE A 363 5.20 8.58 1.70
C ILE A 363 6.17 8.59 0.51
N TYR A 364 6.67 7.42 0.16
CA TYR A 364 7.42 7.17 -1.07
C TYR A 364 6.43 6.76 -2.17
N THR A 365 6.67 7.18 -3.39
CA THR A 365 5.86 6.71 -4.51
C THR A 365 6.30 5.31 -4.94
N SER A 366 5.35 4.46 -5.30
CA SER A 366 5.60 3.13 -5.86
C SER A 366 4.89 3.00 -7.20
N LEU A 367 5.62 2.64 -8.25
CA LEU A 367 5.08 2.56 -9.59
C LEU A 367 5.36 1.20 -10.22
N GLN A 368 4.32 0.41 -10.39
CA GLN A 368 4.41 -0.91 -11.03
C GLN A 368 4.45 -0.76 -12.56
N PRO A 369 5.35 -1.47 -13.27
CA PRO A 369 5.48 -1.40 -14.73
C PRO A 369 4.21 -1.77 -15.48
N ASP A 370 3.45 -2.74 -15.02
CA ASP A 370 2.19 -3.22 -15.63
C ASP A 370 1.11 -2.13 -15.61
N THR A 371 1.10 -1.29 -14.58
CA THR A 371 0.21 -0.12 -14.48
C THR A 371 0.48 0.86 -15.62
N LEU A 372 1.74 1.12 -15.96
CA LEU A 372 2.11 2.00 -17.07
C LEU A 372 1.62 1.44 -18.42
N VAL A 373 1.78 0.14 -18.64
CA VAL A 373 1.29 -0.52 -19.86
C VAL A 373 -0.23 -0.41 -19.96
N THR A 374 -0.92 -0.66 -18.85
CA THR A 374 -2.38 -0.56 -18.77
C THR A 374 -2.86 0.85 -19.08
N ILE A 375 -2.26 1.88 -18.46
CA ILE A 375 -2.58 3.29 -18.72
C ILE A 375 -2.33 3.63 -20.20
N GLY A 376 -1.20 3.22 -20.76
CA GLY A 376 -0.85 3.47 -22.16
C GLY A 376 -1.88 2.89 -23.14
N LEU A 377 -2.31 1.65 -22.92
CA LEU A 377 -3.35 1.01 -23.73
C LEU A 377 -4.70 1.73 -23.60
N LEU A 378 -5.11 2.06 -22.37
CA LEU A 378 -6.39 2.72 -22.10
C LEU A 378 -6.45 4.13 -22.71
N VAL A 379 -5.34 4.85 -22.73
CA VAL A 379 -5.23 6.18 -23.37
C VAL A 379 -5.43 6.07 -24.90
N ILE A 380 -4.83 5.09 -25.53
CA ILE A 380 -5.01 4.86 -26.98
C ILE A 380 -6.47 4.51 -27.28
N ILE A 381 -7.08 3.62 -26.48
CA ILE A 381 -8.50 3.24 -26.62
C ILE A 381 -9.38 4.48 -26.46
N THR A 382 -9.11 5.32 -25.45
CA THR A 382 -9.84 6.57 -25.23
C THR A 382 -9.72 7.54 -26.40
N GLY A 383 -8.52 7.66 -26.99
CA GLY A 383 -8.29 8.45 -28.19
C GLY A 383 -9.10 7.96 -29.41
N ILE A 384 -9.23 6.65 -29.59
CA ILE A 384 -10.06 6.07 -30.64
C ILE A 384 -11.54 6.32 -30.38
N LEU A 385 -12.03 6.02 -29.18
CA LEU A 385 -13.45 6.17 -28.82
C LEU A 385 -13.91 7.62 -28.90
N SER A 386 -13.10 8.56 -28.40
CA SER A 386 -13.41 9.99 -28.43
C SER A 386 -13.50 10.56 -29.86
N ALA A 387 -12.73 10.00 -30.80
CA ALA A 387 -12.76 10.45 -32.19
C ALA A 387 -13.98 9.96 -33.01
N ILE A 388 -14.66 8.90 -32.55
CA ILE A 388 -15.80 8.32 -33.28
C ILE A 388 -16.93 9.32 -33.49
N TYR A 389 -17.28 10.09 -32.44
CA TYR A 389 -18.38 11.06 -32.52
C TYR A 389 -18.06 12.21 -33.51
N PRO A 390 -16.93 12.92 -33.40
CA PRO A 390 -16.53 13.96 -34.37
C PRO A 390 -16.42 13.41 -35.80
N ALA A 391 -15.84 12.23 -35.98
CA ALA A 391 -15.70 11.61 -37.30
C ALA A 391 -17.06 11.28 -37.92
N ARG A 392 -18.02 10.73 -37.16
CA ARG A 392 -19.38 10.48 -37.65
C ARG A 392 -20.11 11.77 -37.98
N LYS A 393 -19.92 12.84 -37.22
CA LYS A 393 -20.52 14.14 -37.48
C LYS A 393 -19.98 14.72 -38.80
N ALA A 394 -18.67 14.64 -39.03
CA ALA A 394 -18.05 15.05 -40.30
C ALA A 394 -18.66 14.37 -41.52
N LEU A 395 -18.98 13.06 -41.42
CA LEU A 395 -19.53 12.27 -42.55
C LEU A 395 -21.00 12.53 -42.82
N LYS A 396 -21.77 13.12 -41.87
CA LYS A 396 -23.17 13.45 -42.06
C LYS A 396 -23.38 14.81 -42.77
N LEU A 397 -22.30 15.56 -42.99
CA LEU A 397 -22.35 16.87 -43.67
C LEU A 397 -22.57 16.63 -45.18
N ASN A 398 -23.53 17.33 -45.76
CA ASN A 398 -23.75 17.33 -47.21
C ASN A 398 -22.65 18.16 -47.90
N PRO A 399 -21.88 17.60 -48.82
CA PRO A 399 -20.81 18.33 -49.52
C PRO A 399 -21.30 19.60 -50.23
N ALA A 400 -22.54 19.60 -50.74
CA ALA A 400 -23.15 20.72 -51.44
C ALA A 400 -23.51 21.86 -50.49
N GLU A 401 -23.92 21.60 -49.24
CA GLU A 401 -24.21 22.60 -48.20
C GLU A 401 -22.91 23.14 -47.57
N ALA A 402 -21.92 22.28 -47.40
CA ALA A 402 -20.61 22.62 -46.84
C ALA A 402 -19.82 23.63 -47.70
N THR A 403 -20.05 23.64 -49.02
CA THR A 403 -19.43 24.62 -49.95
C THR A 403 -20.23 25.92 -50.10
N ARG A 404 -21.50 25.96 -49.65
CA ARG A 404 -22.41 27.11 -49.80
C ARG A 404 -22.53 27.97 -48.52
N SER A 405 -22.16 27.50 -47.35
CA SER A 405 -22.19 28.32 -46.11
C SER A 405 -21.05 29.34 -46.15
N GLU A 406 -21.40 30.62 -46.19
CA GLU A 406 -20.52 31.74 -45.95
C GLU A 406 -20.00 31.77 -44.51
#